data_c3c513a902a445cd46b92046e4ed48b3
#
_entry.id   c3c513a902a445cd46b92046e4ed48b3
#
_cell.length_a   1.000
_cell.length_b   1.000
_cell.length_c   1.000
_cell.angle_alpha   90.00
_cell.angle_beta   90.00
_cell.angle_gamma   90.00
#
_symmetry.space_group_name_H-M   'P 1'
#
loop_
_entity.id
_entity.type
_entity.pdbx_description
1 polymer ?
#
loop_
_entity_poly.entity_id
_entity_poly.type
_entity_poly.pdbx_seq_one_letter_code
_entity_poly.pdbx_strand_id
1 'polypeptide(L)'
;MATVCNMGAEIGATTSLFPFNDRMYDFLAATKRKDIGDFAREYAHELREDEGAEYDQMIEINLSELEPHINGPFTPDLATPISKFAEAAKANGWPEEIKVGLIGSCTNSSYEDMSRAASIAEDAMAHGVKSKAKFVVTPGSEQIRATIARDGQLKTFEEFGGVVLANACGPCIGQWDRRDVKKGEPNTIISSYNRNFTGRNDANPATHSFVTSPDLVVAMSIAGTLNFNPLTDTLKDKDGKDFKLKEPSGSGLPANGYDPGQDTYQAPPEDRSSVSVAVSPTSDRLQILKPFPAWDGKDAKDMPILIKAKGKTTTDHISMAGPWLKYRGHLDNISNNMLIGAINAENGEANKIKNILTGQYDAVPAVARDYKKNGIKWVVIGDWNYGEGSSREHAALEPRHLGGLAIITRSFARIVS
;
A
#
# COMPACT_ATOMS: atom_id res chain seq x y z
N MET A 1 5.76 -14.68 -4.65
CA MET A 1 5.81 -13.93 -5.94
C MET A 1 4.85 -12.74 -5.95
N ALA A 2 3.54 -12.91 -5.77
CA ALA A 2 2.58 -11.79 -5.80
C ALA A 2 2.94 -10.64 -4.85
N THR A 3 3.34 -10.94 -3.61
CA THR A 3 3.82 -9.94 -2.63
C THR A 3 5.05 -9.18 -3.14
N VAL A 4 6.03 -9.87 -3.73
CA VAL A 4 7.23 -9.23 -4.28
C VAL A 4 6.87 -8.30 -5.45
N CYS A 5 6.00 -8.74 -6.37
CA CYS A 5 5.53 -7.90 -7.46
C CYS A 5 4.75 -6.67 -6.97
N ASN A 6 3.88 -6.83 -5.97
CA ASN A 6 3.13 -5.72 -5.37
C ASN A 6 4.07 -4.74 -4.66
N MET A 7 4.94 -5.26 -3.78
CA MET A 7 5.88 -4.44 -3.01
C MET A 7 6.95 -3.79 -3.90
N GLY A 8 7.38 -4.45 -4.97
CA GLY A 8 8.29 -3.87 -5.94
C GLY A 8 7.78 -2.56 -6.50
N ALA A 9 6.50 -2.50 -6.88
CA ALA A 9 5.85 -1.26 -7.32
C ALA A 9 5.85 -0.16 -6.25
N GLU A 10 5.72 -0.55 -4.99
CA GLU A 10 5.68 0.37 -3.86
C GLU A 10 7.04 0.99 -3.51
N ILE A 11 8.12 0.30 -3.79
CA ILE A 11 9.51 0.71 -3.49
C ILE A 11 10.28 1.21 -4.71
N GLY A 12 9.61 1.39 -5.85
CA GLY A 12 10.17 2.06 -7.02
C GLY A 12 10.69 1.14 -8.14
N ALA A 13 10.50 -0.17 -8.07
CA ALA A 13 10.84 -1.05 -9.19
C ALA A 13 9.91 -0.80 -10.38
N THR A 14 10.46 -0.65 -11.57
CA THR A 14 9.71 -0.49 -12.82
C THR A 14 8.86 -1.72 -13.12
N THR A 15 9.42 -2.91 -12.91
CA THR A 15 8.72 -4.19 -13.05
C THR A 15 9.35 -5.26 -12.16
N SER A 16 8.62 -6.35 -11.96
CA SER A 16 9.11 -7.57 -11.33
C SER A 16 8.69 -8.76 -12.18
N LEU A 17 9.61 -9.61 -12.54
CA LEU A 17 9.37 -10.77 -13.39
C LEU A 17 9.78 -12.04 -12.64
N PHE A 18 9.03 -13.10 -12.84
CA PHE A 18 9.33 -14.43 -12.35
C PHE A 18 9.21 -15.45 -13.48
N PRO A 19 10.13 -16.40 -13.61
CA PRO A 19 9.99 -17.49 -14.56
C PRO A 19 8.70 -18.28 -14.31
N PHE A 20 8.05 -18.74 -15.38
CA PHE A 20 6.86 -19.59 -15.26
C PHE A 20 7.20 -20.92 -14.57
N ASN A 21 6.32 -21.38 -13.68
CA ASN A 21 6.47 -22.65 -12.98
C ASN A 21 5.12 -23.33 -12.71
N ASP A 22 5.16 -24.60 -12.24
CA ASP A 22 3.96 -25.38 -11.98
C ASP A 22 3.05 -24.79 -10.90
N ARG A 23 3.56 -24.05 -9.92
CA ARG A 23 2.73 -23.37 -8.92
C ARG A 23 1.89 -22.24 -9.53
N MET A 24 2.41 -21.55 -10.53
CA MET A 24 1.64 -20.57 -11.30
C MET A 24 0.54 -21.26 -12.11
N TYR A 25 0.86 -22.41 -12.72
CA TYR A 25 -0.14 -23.23 -13.42
C TYR A 25 -1.26 -23.69 -12.49
N ASP A 26 -0.93 -24.26 -11.34
CA ASP A 26 -1.89 -24.73 -10.35
C ASP A 26 -2.84 -23.61 -9.91
N PHE A 27 -2.31 -22.40 -9.68
CA PHE A 27 -3.10 -21.24 -9.33
C PHE A 27 -4.05 -20.81 -10.48
N LEU A 28 -3.57 -20.79 -11.72
CA LEU A 28 -4.39 -20.47 -12.88
C LEU A 28 -5.51 -21.49 -13.05
N ALA A 29 -5.19 -22.79 -12.92
CA ALA A 29 -6.19 -23.85 -13.01
C ALA A 29 -7.24 -23.74 -11.89
N ALA A 30 -6.82 -23.52 -10.65
CA ALA A 30 -7.71 -23.37 -9.49
C ALA A 30 -8.63 -22.14 -9.60
N THR A 31 -8.22 -21.11 -10.34
CA THR A 31 -8.99 -19.88 -10.58
C THR A 31 -9.72 -19.86 -11.93
N LYS A 32 -9.99 -21.03 -12.52
CA LYS A 32 -10.73 -21.20 -13.79
C LYS A 32 -10.08 -20.54 -15.01
N ARG A 33 -8.74 -20.48 -15.01
CA ARG A 33 -7.90 -19.94 -16.10
C ARG A 33 -6.91 -20.98 -16.59
N LYS A 34 -7.37 -22.25 -16.62
CA LYS A 34 -6.51 -23.39 -17.03
C LYS A 34 -6.00 -23.25 -18.46
N ASP A 35 -6.84 -22.74 -19.37
CA ASP A 35 -6.48 -22.45 -20.76
C ASP A 35 -5.28 -21.50 -20.87
N ILE A 36 -5.24 -20.45 -20.06
CA ILE A 36 -4.09 -19.54 -19.95
C ILE A 36 -2.87 -20.28 -19.39
N GLY A 37 -3.08 -21.15 -18.39
CA GLY A 37 -2.02 -21.99 -17.83
C GLY A 37 -1.44 -22.98 -18.83
N ASP A 38 -2.28 -23.62 -19.63
CA ASP A 38 -1.88 -24.56 -20.69
C ASP A 38 -1.04 -23.83 -21.75
N PHE A 39 -1.50 -22.65 -22.20
CA PHE A 39 -0.77 -21.79 -23.13
C PHE A 39 0.59 -21.33 -22.57
N ALA A 40 0.62 -20.84 -21.33
CA ALA A 40 1.86 -20.43 -20.67
C ALA A 40 2.85 -21.60 -20.51
N ARG A 41 2.35 -22.82 -20.26
CA ARG A 41 3.18 -24.02 -20.13
C ARG A 41 3.81 -24.42 -21.48
N GLU A 42 3.08 -24.29 -22.58
CA GLU A 42 3.60 -24.54 -23.92
C GLU A 42 4.79 -23.62 -24.25
N TYR A 43 4.74 -22.36 -23.80
CA TYR A 43 5.77 -21.35 -24.04
C TYR A 43 6.67 -21.12 -22.81
N ALA A 44 6.70 -22.03 -21.85
CA ALA A 44 7.47 -21.87 -20.61
C ALA A 44 8.97 -21.65 -20.83
N HIS A 45 9.52 -22.17 -21.95
CA HIS A 45 10.92 -21.98 -22.33
C HIS A 45 11.24 -20.55 -22.78
N GLU A 46 10.23 -19.78 -23.21
CA GLU A 46 10.34 -18.36 -23.58
C GLU A 46 10.01 -17.43 -22.38
N LEU A 47 9.41 -17.98 -21.31
CA LEU A 47 9.03 -17.23 -20.10
C LEU A 47 10.08 -17.34 -19.00
N ARG A 48 11.35 -17.22 -19.39
CA ARG A 48 12.51 -17.22 -18.50
C ARG A 48 13.60 -16.33 -19.09
N GLU A 49 14.62 -16.07 -18.30
CA GLU A 49 15.83 -15.36 -18.75
C GLU A 49 16.56 -16.14 -19.84
N ASP A 50 17.20 -15.42 -20.75
CA ASP A 50 18.08 -15.99 -21.75
C ASP A 50 19.37 -16.53 -21.13
N GLU A 51 19.93 -17.61 -21.70
CA GLU A 51 21.22 -18.12 -21.30
C GLU A 51 22.32 -17.05 -21.52
N GLY A 52 23.07 -16.73 -20.48
CA GLY A 52 24.11 -15.71 -20.53
C GLY A 52 23.58 -14.27 -20.43
N ALA A 53 22.34 -14.05 -20.00
CA ALA A 53 21.82 -12.72 -19.71
C ALA A 53 22.70 -11.97 -18.71
N GLU A 54 23.02 -10.72 -19.01
CA GLU A 54 23.83 -9.85 -18.16
C GLU A 54 22.91 -8.99 -17.27
N TYR A 55 23.28 -8.85 -16.01
CA TYR A 55 22.56 -8.08 -14.99
C TYR A 55 23.47 -7.05 -14.36
N ASP A 56 22.94 -5.86 -14.08
CA ASP A 56 23.67 -4.81 -13.37
C ASP A 56 23.99 -5.20 -11.92
N GLN A 57 23.12 -6.01 -11.31
CA GLN A 57 23.28 -6.46 -9.93
C GLN A 57 22.63 -7.84 -9.72
N MET A 58 23.30 -8.68 -8.97
CA MET A 58 22.77 -9.95 -8.48
C MET A 58 22.58 -9.90 -6.97
N ILE A 59 21.45 -10.38 -6.48
CA ILE A 59 21.14 -10.53 -5.05
C ILE A 59 20.85 -12.00 -4.80
N GLU A 60 21.67 -12.65 -3.97
CA GLU A 60 21.47 -14.04 -3.55
C GLU A 60 20.91 -14.07 -2.12
N ILE A 61 19.81 -14.82 -1.92
CA ILE A 61 19.18 -15.00 -0.61
C ILE A 61 19.08 -16.49 -0.31
N ASN A 62 19.79 -16.94 0.73
CA ASN A 62 19.65 -18.29 1.24
C ASN A 62 18.37 -18.41 2.08
N LEU A 63 17.33 -19.03 1.52
CA LEU A 63 16.04 -19.17 2.21
C LEU A 63 16.12 -20.05 3.47
N SER A 64 17.13 -20.91 3.60
CA SER A 64 17.33 -21.76 4.80
C SER A 64 17.91 -20.98 5.99
N GLU A 65 18.49 -19.82 5.73
CA GLU A 65 19.07 -18.93 6.75
C GLU A 65 18.24 -17.67 6.99
N LEU A 66 17.22 -17.46 6.13
CA LEU A 66 16.38 -16.28 6.19
C LEU A 66 15.42 -16.38 7.38
N GLU A 67 15.55 -15.45 8.32
CA GLU A 67 14.57 -15.24 9.39
C GLU A 67 13.51 -14.18 9.00
N PRO A 68 12.33 -14.17 9.64
CA PRO A 68 11.34 -13.13 9.40
C PRO A 68 11.89 -11.72 9.67
N HIS A 69 11.49 -10.76 8.84
CA HIS A 69 11.86 -9.34 9.01
C HIS A 69 10.61 -8.50 9.27
N ILE A 70 10.80 -7.41 9.99
CA ILE A 70 9.79 -6.38 10.23
C ILE A 70 10.31 -5.07 9.65
N ASN A 71 9.50 -4.47 8.75
CA ASN A 71 9.83 -3.20 8.10
C ASN A 71 9.23 -2.02 8.84
N GLY A 72 10.00 -0.97 9.02
CA GLY A 72 9.56 0.28 9.62
C GLY A 72 10.22 0.63 10.95
N PRO A 73 9.71 1.70 11.59
CA PRO A 73 8.53 2.48 11.20
C PRO A 73 8.81 3.54 10.14
N PHE A 74 7.77 4.19 9.62
CA PHE A 74 7.76 5.36 8.74
C PHE A 74 8.36 5.17 7.34
N THR A 75 8.97 4.05 7.04
CA THR A 75 9.55 3.71 5.74
C THR A 75 9.54 2.19 5.52
N PRO A 76 9.31 1.70 4.30
CA PRO A 76 9.46 0.29 3.97
C PRO A 76 10.93 -0.14 3.82
N ASP A 77 11.86 0.81 3.77
CA ASP A 77 13.28 0.54 3.52
C ASP A 77 14.05 0.08 4.77
N LEU A 78 13.45 0.24 5.95
CA LEU A 78 14.05 -0.17 7.22
C LEU A 78 13.61 -1.58 7.59
N ALA A 79 14.31 -2.59 7.07
CA ALA A 79 14.08 -3.99 7.39
C ALA A 79 14.95 -4.44 8.57
N THR A 80 14.31 -4.95 9.62
CA THR A 80 15.00 -5.46 10.81
C THR A 80 14.67 -6.93 11.01
N PRO A 81 15.66 -7.84 11.11
CA PRO A 81 15.45 -9.24 11.45
C PRO A 81 14.74 -9.37 12.80
N ILE A 82 13.85 -10.37 12.94
CA ILE A 82 13.07 -10.55 14.18
C ILE A 82 13.98 -10.79 15.41
N SER A 83 15.13 -11.44 15.22
CA SER A 83 16.12 -11.68 16.26
C SER A 83 16.75 -10.39 16.81
N LYS A 84 16.69 -9.27 16.07
CA LYS A 84 17.25 -7.96 16.44
C LYS A 84 16.17 -6.91 16.71
N PHE A 85 14.90 -7.25 16.49
CA PHE A 85 13.83 -6.26 16.48
C PHE A 85 13.54 -5.66 17.86
N ALA A 86 13.53 -6.45 18.92
CA ALA A 86 13.35 -5.96 20.29
C ALA A 86 14.47 -4.98 20.70
N GLU A 87 15.72 -5.29 20.35
CA GLU A 87 16.87 -4.41 20.61
C GLU A 87 16.73 -3.09 19.83
N ALA A 88 16.36 -3.16 18.56
CA ALA A 88 16.14 -1.99 17.71
C ALA A 88 14.99 -1.12 18.25
N ALA A 89 13.88 -1.72 18.68
CA ALA A 89 12.75 -1.01 19.26
C ALA A 89 13.17 -0.20 20.51
N LYS A 90 13.92 -0.83 21.39
CA LYS A 90 14.44 -0.20 22.61
C LYS A 90 15.44 0.91 22.30
N ALA A 91 16.39 0.65 21.40
CA ALA A 91 17.44 1.62 21.03
C ALA A 91 16.86 2.90 20.39
N ASN A 92 15.77 2.77 19.65
CA ASN A 92 15.09 3.89 18.97
C ASN A 92 13.94 4.49 19.80
N GLY A 93 13.63 3.94 20.97
CA GLY A 93 12.54 4.41 21.82
C GLY A 93 11.15 4.28 21.19
N TRP A 94 10.94 3.26 20.34
CA TRP A 94 9.61 3.01 19.74
C TRP A 94 8.60 2.57 20.83
N PRO A 95 7.33 3.00 20.74
CA PRO A 95 6.31 2.53 21.66
C PRO A 95 6.15 1.01 21.56
N GLU A 96 6.48 0.29 22.64
CA GLU A 96 6.57 -1.18 22.63
C GLU A 96 5.21 -1.86 22.57
N GLU A 97 4.17 -1.27 23.16
CA GLU A 97 2.83 -1.83 23.16
C GLU A 97 2.19 -1.77 21.78
N ILE A 98 1.80 -2.92 21.23
CA ILE A 98 1.06 -3.01 19.98
C ILE A 98 -0.42 -2.75 20.26
N LYS A 99 -0.94 -1.63 19.80
CA LYS A 99 -2.36 -1.28 19.95
C LYS A 99 -3.25 -2.05 18.97
N VAL A 100 -2.79 -2.22 17.73
CA VAL A 100 -3.58 -2.87 16.68
C VAL A 100 -2.70 -3.75 15.79
N GLY A 101 -3.17 -4.96 15.51
CA GLY A 101 -2.69 -5.85 14.47
C GLY A 101 -3.67 -5.88 13.29
N LEU A 102 -3.16 -5.74 12.08
CA LEU A 102 -3.97 -5.66 10.86
C LEU A 102 -3.45 -6.66 9.83
N ILE A 103 -4.28 -7.60 9.38
CA ILE A 103 -3.90 -8.54 8.32
C ILE A 103 -4.77 -8.40 7.08
N GLY A 104 -4.21 -8.82 5.93
CA GLY A 104 -4.91 -8.89 4.66
C GLY A 104 -4.57 -7.75 3.71
N SER A 105 -5.57 -7.10 3.15
CA SER A 105 -5.55 -6.20 1.99
C SER A 105 -5.16 -6.93 0.69
N CYS A 106 -4.93 -6.20 -0.41
CA CYS A 106 -4.62 -6.80 -1.71
C CYS A 106 -3.25 -7.50 -1.76
N THR A 107 -2.33 -7.17 -0.84
CA THR A 107 -0.94 -7.65 -0.88
C THR A 107 -0.77 -9.02 -0.25
N ASN A 108 -1.24 -9.19 0.98
CA ASN A 108 -1.02 -10.38 1.81
C ASN A 108 -2.35 -10.94 2.33
N SER A 109 -3.19 -11.41 1.42
CA SER A 109 -4.46 -12.07 1.72
C SER A 109 -4.73 -13.26 0.80
N SER A 110 -3.69 -13.91 0.30
CA SER A 110 -3.86 -15.16 -0.41
C SER A 110 -4.50 -16.20 0.51
N TYR A 111 -5.04 -17.25 -0.06
CA TYR A 111 -5.60 -18.37 0.73
C TYR A 111 -4.55 -18.96 1.68
N GLU A 112 -3.29 -19.05 1.23
CA GLU A 112 -2.16 -19.49 2.04
C GLU A 112 -1.88 -18.52 3.19
N ASP A 113 -1.83 -17.21 2.94
CA ASP A 113 -1.61 -16.20 3.98
C ASP A 113 -2.66 -16.30 5.08
N MET A 114 -3.94 -16.40 4.69
CA MET A 114 -5.05 -16.49 5.63
C MET A 114 -5.04 -17.83 6.40
N SER A 115 -4.72 -18.93 5.74
CA SER A 115 -4.63 -20.25 6.39
C SER A 115 -3.49 -20.28 7.41
N ARG A 116 -2.31 -19.77 7.07
CA ARG A 116 -1.15 -19.71 7.97
C ARG A 116 -1.45 -18.80 9.17
N ALA A 117 -2.02 -17.63 8.94
CA ALA A 117 -2.42 -16.71 10.01
C ALA A 117 -3.48 -17.34 10.94
N ALA A 118 -4.48 -18.05 10.37
CA ALA A 118 -5.50 -18.76 11.15
C ALA A 118 -4.91 -19.86 12.02
N SER A 119 -3.92 -20.62 11.51
CA SER A 119 -3.28 -21.69 12.28
C SER A 119 -2.59 -21.21 13.56
N ILE A 120 -2.00 -20.01 13.54
CA ILE A 120 -1.42 -19.37 14.74
C ILE A 120 -2.52 -18.93 15.72
N ALA A 121 -3.61 -18.38 15.21
CA ALA A 121 -4.75 -18.01 16.06
C ALA A 121 -5.40 -19.24 16.71
N GLU A 122 -5.55 -20.34 16.00
CA GLU A 122 -6.07 -21.62 16.51
C GLU A 122 -5.17 -22.20 17.60
N ASP A 123 -3.85 -22.19 17.38
CA ASP A 123 -2.90 -22.68 18.39
C ASP A 123 -2.97 -21.83 19.67
N ALA A 124 -3.03 -20.53 19.56
CA ALA A 124 -3.19 -19.64 20.73
C ALA A 124 -4.51 -19.91 21.46
N MET A 125 -5.63 -20.04 20.74
CA MET A 125 -6.93 -20.35 21.34
C MET A 125 -6.98 -21.72 22.00
N ALA A 126 -6.27 -22.72 21.48
CA ALA A 126 -6.13 -24.03 22.14
C ALA A 126 -5.44 -23.93 23.52
N HIS A 127 -4.59 -22.91 23.72
CA HIS A 127 -3.98 -22.57 25.00
C HIS A 127 -4.82 -21.56 25.81
N GLY A 128 -6.03 -21.22 25.35
CA GLY A 128 -6.92 -20.28 26.01
C GLY A 128 -6.47 -18.80 25.92
N VAL A 129 -5.66 -18.49 24.92
CA VAL A 129 -5.10 -17.15 24.71
C VAL A 129 -5.73 -16.53 23.46
N LYS A 130 -5.98 -15.21 23.50
CA LYS A 130 -6.47 -14.41 22.38
C LYS A 130 -5.53 -13.23 22.12
N SER A 131 -5.81 -12.46 21.10
CA SER A 131 -5.07 -11.23 20.81
C SER A 131 -5.15 -10.25 21.99
N LYS A 132 -4.01 -9.72 22.42
CA LYS A 132 -3.95 -8.59 23.35
C LYS A 132 -4.14 -7.25 22.63
N ALA A 133 -3.66 -7.16 21.39
CA ALA A 133 -3.91 -6.02 20.53
C ALA A 133 -5.32 -6.10 19.90
N LYS A 134 -5.92 -4.98 19.54
CA LYS A 134 -7.10 -4.98 18.67
C LYS A 134 -6.72 -5.65 17.35
N PHE A 135 -7.44 -6.70 16.96
CA PHE A 135 -7.11 -7.46 15.75
C PHE A 135 -8.12 -7.19 14.64
N VAL A 136 -7.63 -6.91 13.43
CA VAL A 136 -8.45 -6.52 12.29
C VAL A 136 -8.05 -7.33 11.06
N VAL A 137 -9.05 -7.82 10.34
CA VAL A 137 -8.88 -8.64 9.13
C VAL A 137 -9.55 -7.94 7.95
N THR A 138 -8.80 -7.74 6.87
CA THR A 138 -9.33 -7.17 5.62
C THR A 138 -9.08 -8.15 4.48
N PRO A 139 -10.09 -8.97 4.07
CA PRO A 139 -9.92 -9.83 2.91
C PRO A 139 -9.61 -9.02 1.65
N GLY A 140 -8.73 -9.52 0.79
CA GLY A 140 -8.27 -8.79 -0.40
C GLY A 140 -9.23 -8.82 -1.58
N SER A 141 -10.20 -9.74 -1.57
CA SER A 141 -11.22 -9.87 -2.61
C SER A 141 -12.44 -10.62 -2.08
N GLU A 142 -13.57 -10.51 -2.79
CA GLU A 142 -14.76 -11.28 -2.46
C GLU A 142 -14.54 -12.79 -2.59
N GLN A 143 -13.78 -13.22 -3.59
CA GLN A 143 -13.42 -14.62 -3.77
C GLN A 143 -12.65 -15.17 -2.55
N ILE A 144 -11.66 -14.43 -2.05
CA ILE A 144 -10.93 -14.83 -0.84
C ILE A 144 -11.87 -14.80 0.36
N ARG A 145 -12.65 -13.75 0.56
CA ARG A 145 -13.58 -13.64 1.68
C ARG A 145 -14.54 -14.84 1.74
N ALA A 146 -15.20 -15.15 0.61
CA ALA A 146 -16.15 -16.25 0.53
C ALA A 146 -15.46 -17.62 0.75
N THR A 147 -14.27 -17.80 0.18
CA THR A 147 -13.51 -19.05 0.32
C THR A 147 -13.10 -19.29 1.77
N ILE A 148 -12.51 -18.28 2.45
CA ILE A 148 -12.08 -18.44 3.84
C ILE A 148 -13.26 -18.45 4.83
N ALA A 149 -14.43 -17.89 4.45
CA ALA A 149 -15.66 -18.04 5.21
C ALA A 149 -16.19 -19.48 5.13
N ARG A 150 -16.21 -20.07 3.94
CA ARG A 150 -16.61 -21.47 3.72
C ARG A 150 -15.70 -22.46 4.44
N ASP A 151 -14.38 -22.24 4.37
CA ASP A 151 -13.36 -23.18 4.85
C ASP A 151 -13.00 -22.98 6.34
N GLY A 152 -13.56 -21.94 7.01
CA GLY A 152 -13.53 -21.77 8.46
C GLY A 152 -12.52 -20.76 8.99
N GLN A 153 -11.53 -20.31 8.21
CA GLN A 153 -10.50 -19.36 8.67
C GLN A 153 -11.12 -18.04 9.17
N LEU A 154 -12.17 -17.56 8.49
CA LEU A 154 -12.86 -16.33 8.91
C LEU A 154 -13.47 -16.46 10.30
N LYS A 155 -14.12 -17.60 10.58
CA LYS A 155 -14.67 -17.94 11.89
C LYS A 155 -13.55 -17.99 12.96
N THR A 156 -12.43 -18.61 12.63
CA THR A 156 -11.24 -18.65 13.51
C THR A 156 -10.82 -17.23 13.91
N PHE A 157 -10.73 -16.29 12.97
CA PHE A 157 -10.36 -14.91 13.27
C PHE A 157 -11.39 -14.18 14.16
N GLU A 158 -12.69 -14.39 13.91
CA GLU A 158 -13.76 -13.82 14.73
C GLU A 158 -13.72 -14.38 16.16
N GLU A 159 -13.57 -15.69 16.33
CA GLU A 159 -13.44 -16.36 17.64
C GLU A 159 -12.15 -15.93 18.39
N PHE A 160 -11.09 -15.64 17.65
CA PHE A 160 -9.84 -15.09 18.17
C PHE A 160 -10.01 -13.64 18.70
N GLY A 161 -11.10 -12.97 18.34
CA GLY A 161 -11.43 -11.59 18.73
C GLY A 161 -11.18 -10.56 17.62
N GLY A 162 -11.01 -11.03 16.41
CA GLY A 162 -10.81 -10.18 15.22
C GLY A 162 -12.08 -9.53 14.73
N VAL A 163 -11.93 -8.35 14.16
CA VAL A 163 -12.99 -7.62 13.42
C VAL A 163 -12.73 -7.73 11.94
N VAL A 164 -13.68 -8.32 11.21
CA VAL A 164 -13.57 -8.43 9.75
C VAL A 164 -14.15 -7.19 9.10
N LEU A 165 -13.34 -6.52 8.30
CA LEU A 165 -13.74 -5.34 7.52
C LEU A 165 -14.23 -5.74 6.12
N ALA A 166 -14.84 -4.78 5.45
CA ALA A 166 -15.19 -4.91 4.03
C ALA A 166 -13.94 -5.13 3.15
N ASN A 167 -14.14 -5.78 2.00
CA ASN A 167 -13.09 -6.04 0.99
C ASN A 167 -12.66 -4.74 0.31
N ALA A 168 -12.05 -3.83 1.05
CA ALA A 168 -11.65 -2.50 0.60
C ALA A 168 -10.31 -2.11 1.22
N CYS A 169 -9.69 -1.09 0.66
CA CYS A 169 -8.39 -0.63 1.16
C CYS A 169 -8.43 -0.12 2.61
N GLY A 170 -9.50 0.57 3.02
CA GLY A 170 -9.73 1.00 4.42
C GLY A 170 -8.48 1.55 5.12
N PRO A 171 -8.04 0.91 6.22
CA PRO A 171 -6.84 1.34 6.94
C PRO A 171 -5.56 1.35 6.10
N CYS A 172 -5.46 0.54 5.05
CA CYS A 172 -4.28 0.50 4.19
C CYS A 172 -4.00 1.84 3.48
N ILE A 173 -5.03 2.66 3.24
CA ILE A 173 -4.92 3.97 2.58
C ILE A 173 -5.36 5.14 3.46
N GLY A 174 -5.46 4.94 4.77
CA GLY A 174 -5.85 6.01 5.70
C GLY A 174 -7.35 6.32 5.73
N GLN A 175 -8.19 5.46 5.19
CA GLN A 175 -9.65 5.50 5.34
C GLN A 175 -10.06 4.73 6.60
N TRP A 176 -9.61 5.20 7.74
CA TRP A 176 -9.82 4.58 9.04
C TRP A 176 -10.12 5.63 10.10
N ASP A 177 -11.35 5.61 10.62
CA ASP A 177 -11.75 6.44 11.77
C ASP A 177 -11.30 5.76 13.06
N ARG A 178 -10.02 5.90 13.36
CA ARG A 178 -9.40 5.34 14.56
C ARG A 178 -9.64 6.28 15.75
N ARG A 179 -10.28 5.77 16.82
CA ARG A 179 -10.71 6.56 17.99
C ARG A 179 -10.03 6.17 19.31
N ASP A 180 -9.19 5.14 19.30
CA ASP A 180 -8.49 4.62 20.46
C ASP A 180 -7.23 5.40 20.85
N VAL A 181 -6.77 6.29 19.96
CA VAL A 181 -5.62 7.18 20.19
C VAL A 181 -5.93 8.60 19.74
N LYS A 182 -5.30 9.58 20.37
CA LYS A 182 -5.40 10.99 19.96
C LYS A 182 -4.37 11.31 18.87
N LYS A 183 -4.69 12.29 18.03
CA LYS A 183 -3.74 12.78 17.04
C LYS A 183 -2.50 13.37 17.73
N GLY A 184 -1.32 12.92 17.32
CA GLY A 184 -0.04 13.28 17.95
C GLY A 184 0.39 12.37 19.10
N GLU A 185 -0.46 11.43 19.53
CA GLU A 185 -0.12 10.45 20.56
C GLU A 185 0.72 9.31 19.96
N PRO A 186 1.94 9.08 20.47
CA PRO A 186 2.78 7.97 20.02
C PRO A 186 2.13 6.62 20.32
N ASN A 187 2.07 5.77 19.34
CA ASN A 187 1.52 4.42 19.48
C ASN A 187 2.06 3.51 18.38
N THR A 188 1.87 2.21 18.52
CA THR A 188 2.34 1.21 17.55
C THR A 188 1.18 0.42 16.96
N ILE A 189 1.22 0.24 15.66
CA ILE A 189 0.43 -0.74 14.89
C ILE A 189 1.37 -1.65 14.12
N ILE A 190 0.96 -2.90 13.92
CA ILE A 190 1.66 -3.87 13.07
C ILE A 190 0.70 -4.41 12.02
N SER A 191 1.13 -4.49 10.78
CA SER A 191 0.26 -4.89 9.67
C SER A 191 0.95 -5.77 8.65
N SER A 192 0.16 -6.48 7.85
CA SER A 192 0.64 -7.17 6.65
C SER A 192 0.35 -6.37 5.37
N TYR A 193 0.22 -5.06 5.49
CA TYR A 193 -0.03 -4.17 4.36
C TYR A 193 1.25 -3.91 3.55
N ASN A 194 1.21 -2.97 2.66
CA ASN A 194 2.33 -2.71 1.74
C ASN A 194 3.01 -1.35 1.94
N ARG A 195 2.58 -0.57 2.94
CA ARG A 195 3.12 0.76 3.23
C ARG A 195 2.97 1.13 4.69
N ASN A 196 3.95 1.91 5.15
CA ASN A 196 4.02 2.40 6.53
C ASN A 196 4.57 3.82 6.64
N PHE A 197 4.41 4.63 5.60
CA PHE A 197 4.80 6.04 5.63
C PHE A 197 4.05 6.79 6.74
N THR A 198 4.61 7.89 7.20
CA THR A 198 4.06 8.74 8.27
C THR A 198 2.58 9.05 8.05
N GLY A 199 1.74 8.72 9.01
CA GLY A 199 0.30 8.97 8.97
C GLY A 199 -0.48 8.12 7.97
N ARG A 200 0.15 7.13 7.33
CA ARG A 200 -0.44 6.35 6.23
C ARG A 200 -1.75 5.66 6.58
N ASN A 201 -1.86 5.09 7.77
CA ASN A 201 -2.96 4.20 8.12
C ASN A 201 -4.14 4.93 8.80
N ASP A 202 -3.85 5.86 9.69
CA ASP A 202 -4.82 6.52 10.58
C ASP A 202 -4.72 8.05 10.59
N ALA A 203 -3.94 8.64 9.68
CA ALA A 203 -3.65 10.07 9.60
C ALA A 203 -3.00 10.66 10.88
N ASN A 204 -2.49 9.82 11.78
CA ASN A 204 -1.73 10.24 12.96
C ASN A 204 -0.22 10.16 12.66
N PRO A 205 0.51 11.28 12.56
CA PRO A 205 1.94 11.27 12.27
C PRO A 205 2.80 10.62 13.35
N ALA A 206 2.26 10.43 14.56
CA ALA A 206 2.94 9.79 15.68
C ALA A 206 2.71 8.26 15.76
N THR A 207 1.91 7.69 14.85
CA THR A 207 1.72 6.24 14.77
C THR A 207 2.92 5.58 14.13
N HIS A 208 3.60 4.73 14.91
CA HIS A 208 4.67 3.86 14.45
C HIS A 208 4.04 2.64 13.76
N SER A 209 4.04 2.65 12.43
CA SER A 209 3.46 1.56 11.64
C SER A 209 4.55 0.62 11.14
N PHE A 210 4.40 -0.65 11.45
CA PHE A 210 5.31 -1.73 11.04
C PHE A 210 4.62 -2.67 10.06
N VAL A 211 5.41 -3.24 9.14
CA VAL A 211 4.91 -4.17 8.12
C VAL A 211 5.69 -5.49 8.19
N THR A 212 4.95 -6.60 8.21
CA THR A 212 5.51 -7.95 8.18
C THR A 212 4.50 -8.96 7.62
N SER A 213 4.80 -10.28 7.66
CA SER A 213 3.88 -11.32 7.18
C SER A 213 2.61 -11.44 8.06
N PRO A 214 1.47 -11.90 7.51
CA PRO A 214 0.22 -12.05 8.27
C PRO A 214 0.34 -12.94 9.49
N ASP A 215 1.04 -14.05 9.39
CA ASP A 215 1.30 -14.98 10.50
C ASP A 215 2.11 -14.31 11.63
N LEU A 216 3.13 -13.55 11.28
CA LEU A 216 3.91 -12.79 12.28
C LEU A 216 3.08 -11.67 12.93
N VAL A 217 2.21 -10.99 12.16
CA VAL A 217 1.27 -10.01 12.73
C VAL A 217 0.37 -10.65 13.78
N VAL A 218 -0.15 -11.87 13.52
CA VAL A 218 -0.98 -12.60 14.51
C VAL A 218 -0.16 -12.92 15.76
N ALA A 219 1.04 -13.49 15.60
CA ALA A 219 1.91 -13.85 16.72
C ALA A 219 2.26 -12.63 17.61
N MET A 220 2.63 -11.52 16.99
CA MET A 220 2.94 -10.28 17.67
C MET A 220 1.71 -9.65 18.34
N SER A 221 0.52 -9.80 17.75
CA SER A 221 -0.75 -9.32 18.33
C SER A 221 -1.15 -10.12 19.57
N ILE A 222 -0.85 -11.43 19.62
CA ILE A 222 -1.04 -12.27 20.80
C ILE A 222 -0.13 -11.79 21.93
N ALA A 223 1.14 -11.53 21.63
CA ALA A 223 2.09 -11.01 22.62
C ALA A 223 1.74 -9.57 23.07
N GLY A 224 1.21 -8.74 22.15
CA GLY A 224 0.85 -7.35 22.41
C GLY A 224 2.04 -6.41 22.56
N THR A 225 3.24 -6.82 22.16
CA THR A 225 4.47 -6.06 22.33
C THR A 225 5.47 -6.29 21.20
N LEU A 226 6.29 -5.26 20.90
CA LEU A 226 7.40 -5.36 19.96
C LEU A 226 8.56 -6.22 20.48
N ASN A 227 8.59 -6.52 21.78
CA ASN A 227 9.66 -7.28 22.45
C ASN A 227 9.46 -8.80 22.42
N PHE A 228 8.73 -9.31 21.44
CA PHE A 228 8.42 -10.73 21.32
C PHE A 228 9.00 -11.31 20.03
N ASN A 229 9.77 -12.39 20.16
CA ASN A 229 10.26 -13.17 19.04
C ASN A 229 9.58 -14.57 19.05
N PRO A 230 8.62 -14.85 18.15
CA PRO A 230 7.90 -16.13 18.16
C PRO A 230 8.79 -17.35 17.87
N LEU A 231 10.01 -17.15 17.33
CA LEU A 231 10.95 -18.22 17.06
C LEU A 231 11.64 -18.74 18.34
N THR A 232 11.77 -17.90 19.36
CA THR A 232 12.53 -18.21 20.58
C THR A 232 11.73 -18.11 21.85
N ASP A 233 10.77 -17.19 21.91
CA ASP A 233 10.10 -16.82 23.14
C ASP A 233 8.86 -17.68 23.43
N THR A 234 8.46 -17.71 24.67
CA THR A 234 7.24 -18.37 25.14
C THR A 234 6.19 -17.35 25.58
N LEU A 235 4.95 -17.76 25.53
CA LEU A 235 3.79 -17.04 26.06
C LEU A 235 3.23 -17.78 27.27
N LYS A 236 2.39 -17.12 28.05
CA LYS A 236 1.62 -17.74 29.13
C LYS A 236 0.25 -18.14 28.63
N ASP A 237 -0.13 -19.41 28.88
CA ASP A 237 -1.49 -19.90 28.66
C ASP A 237 -2.47 -19.35 29.72
N LYS A 238 -3.74 -19.72 29.64
CA LYS A 238 -4.79 -19.32 30.60
C LYS A 238 -4.50 -19.73 32.03
N ASP A 239 -3.67 -20.74 32.26
CA ASP A 239 -3.31 -21.29 33.56
C ASP A 239 -1.94 -20.77 34.06
N GLY A 240 -1.33 -19.83 33.30
CA GLY A 240 -0.03 -19.23 33.59
C GLY A 240 1.18 -20.09 33.22
N LYS A 241 0.99 -21.21 32.54
CA LYS A 241 2.05 -22.10 32.09
C LYS A 241 2.67 -21.59 30.78
N ASP A 242 3.99 -21.74 30.68
CA ASP A 242 4.70 -21.38 29.43
C ASP A 242 4.35 -22.32 28.29
N PHE A 243 4.08 -21.72 27.13
CA PHE A 243 3.96 -22.44 25.87
C PHE A 243 4.63 -21.63 24.75
N LYS A 244 5.06 -22.33 23.69
CA LYS A 244 5.62 -21.74 22.47
C LYS A 244 4.60 -21.92 21.35
N LEU A 245 4.36 -20.85 20.58
CA LEU A 245 3.53 -20.92 19.38
C LEU A 245 4.13 -21.94 18.39
N LYS A 246 3.28 -22.72 17.75
CA LYS A 246 3.70 -23.62 16.66
C LYS A 246 4.08 -22.82 15.42
N GLU A 247 4.86 -23.46 14.57
CA GLU A 247 5.14 -22.90 13.23
C GLU A 247 3.83 -22.76 12.45
N PRO A 248 3.65 -21.64 11.72
CA PRO A 248 2.45 -21.44 10.93
C PRO A 248 2.35 -22.47 9.81
N SER A 249 1.17 -23.04 9.64
CA SER A 249 0.86 -24.01 8.59
C SER A 249 -0.36 -23.59 7.79
N GLY A 250 -0.42 -23.96 6.51
CA GLY A 250 -1.57 -23.65 5.67
C GLY A 250 -1.42 -24.20 4.26
N SER A 251 -2.55 -24.40 3.61
CA SER A 251 -2.59 -24.86 2.22
C SER A 251 -2.40 -23.69 1.26
N GLY A 252 -1.62 -23.87 0.21
CA GLY A 252 -1.41 -22.88 -0.84
C GLY A 252 -2.66 -22.61 -1.68
N LEU A 253 -3.51 -23.64 -1.83
CA LEU A 253 -4.78 -23.56 -2.56
C LEU A 253 -5.89 -24.23 -1.74
N PRO A 254 -7.16 -23.78 -1.86
CA PRO A 254 -8.29 -24.41 -1.20
C PRO A 254 -8.59 -25.78 -1.81
N ALA A 255 -8.74 -26.81 -0.97
CA ALA A 255 -8.98 -28.20 -1.40
C ALA A 255 -10.26 -28.34 -2.27
N ASN A 256 -11.28 -27.54 -2.00
CA ASN A 256 -12.55 -27.53 -2.72
C ASN A 256 -12.63 -26.42 -3.79
N GLY A 257 -11.48 -25.93 -4.27
CA GLY A 257 -11.42 -24.78 -5.18
C GLY A 257 -11.88 -23.47 -4.53
N TYR A 258 -11.79 -22.39 -5.27
CA TYR A 258 -12.24 -21.08 -4.81
C TYR A 258 -13.76 -20.94 -4.90
N ASP A 259 -14.35 -20.30 -3.88
CA ASP A 259 -15.72 -19.83 -3.91
C ASP A 259 -15.74 -18.44 -4.56
N PRO A 260 -16.47 -18.23 -5.67
CA PRO A 260 -16.50 -16.92 -6.33
C PRO A 260 -17.11 -15.81 -5.46
N GLY A 261 -17.86 -16.19 -4.42
CA GLY A 261 -18.59 -15.26 -3.59
C GLY A 261 -19.80 -14.66 -4.29
N GLN A 262 -20.24 -13.51 -3.82
CA GLN A 262 -21.39 -12.81 -4.36
C GLN A 262 -21.02 -12.03 -5.63
N ASP A 263 -21.70 -12.34 -6.73
CA ASP A 263 -21.61 -11.53 -7.94
C ASP A 263 -22.46 -10.27 -7.77
N THR A 264 -21.80 -9.12 -7.67
CA THR A 264 -22.43 -7.80 -7.57
C THR A 264 -22.32 -7.01 -8.88
N TYR A 265 -21.85 -7.64 -9.97
CA TYR A 265 -21.74 -6.97 -11.26
C TYR A 265 -23.13 -6.61 -11.80
N GLN A 266 -23.30 -5.34 -12.13
CA GLN A 266 -24.47 -4.82 -12.82
C GLN A 266 -24.03 -4.38 -14.22
N ALA A 267 -24.51 -5.11 -15.23
CA ALA A 267 -24.22 -4.74 -16.61
C ALA A 267 -24.83 -3.36 -16.94
N PRO A 268 -24.09 -2.49 -17.65
CA PRO A 268 -24.65 -1.25 -18.14
C PRO A 268 -25.75 -1.56 -19.17
N PRO A 269 -26.77 -0.70 -19.30
CA PRO A 269 -27.81 -0.88 -20.30
C PRO A 269 -27.22 -0.85 -21.71
N GLU A 270 -27.82 -1.59 -22.66
CA GLU A 270 -27.40 -1.59 -24.06
C GLU A 270 -27.51 -0.21 -24.69
N ASP A 271 -28.66 0.45 -24.53
CA ASP A 271 -28.83 1.85 -24.94
C ASP A 271 -28.43 2.80 -23.79
N ARG A 272 -27.36 3.55 -24.02
CA ARG A 272 -26.81 4.54 -23.09
C ARG A 272 -27.02 5.97 -23.55
N SER A 273 -27.72 6.18 -24.66
CA SER A 273 -27.89 7.51 -25.26
C SER A 273 -28.64 8.50 -24.34
N SER A 274 -29.52 7.99 -23.48
CA SER A 274 -30.29 8.79 -22.53
C SER A 274 -29.60 8.99 -21.17
N VAL A 275 -28.44 8.33 -20.92
CA VAL A 275 -27.74 8.42 -19.64
C VAL A 275 -26.96 9.72 -19.55
N SER A 276 -27.25 10.52 -18.54
CA SER A 276 -26.49 11.73 -18.22
C SER A 276 -25.97 11.70 -16.79
N VAL A 277 -24.79 12.29 -16.59
CA VAL A 277 -24.22 12.46 -15.25
C VAL A 277 -24.66 13.79 -14.69
N ALA A 278 -25.52 13.77 -13.66
CA ALA A 278 -25.96 14.96 -12.96
C ALA A 278 -25.08 15.22 -11.75
N VAL A 279 -24.40 16.36 -11.73
CA VAL A 279 -23.59 16.84 -10.59
C VAL A 279 -24.10 18.21 -10.20
N SER A 280 -24.39 18.41 -8.90
CA SER A 280 -24.74 19.72 -8.38
C SER A 280 -23.64 20.75 -8.68
N PRO A 281 -23.96 21.94 -9.20
CA PRO A 281 -22.97 22.98 -9.44
C PRO A 281 -22.24 23.46 -8.17
N THR A 282 -22.84 23.22 -7.00
CA THR A 282 -22.29 23.59 -5.68
C THR A 282 -21.66 22.40 -4.95
N SER A 283 -21.48 21.26 -5.63
CA SER A 283 -20.81 20.12 -5.01
C SER A 283 -19.35 20.42 -4.75
N ASP A 284 -18.90 20.18 -3.53
CA ASP A 284 -17.48 20.24 -3.15
C ASP A 284 -16.74 18.90 -3.35
N ARG A 285 -17.48 17.81 -3.61
CA ARG A 285 -16.95 16.44 -3.72
C ARG A 285 -16.94 15.89 -5.15
N LEU A 286 -17.79 16.41 -6.03
CA LEU A 286 -17.95 15.94 -7.40
C LEU A 286 -17.83 17.11 -8.38
N GLN A 287 -17.18 16.88 -9.51
CA GLN A 287 -17.01 17.85 -10.58
C GLN A 287 -17.13 17.13 -11.94
N ILE A 288 -17.89 17.70 -12.86
CA ILE A 288 -17.86 17.24 -14.25
C ILE A 288 -16.57 17.78 -14.88
N LEU A 289 -15.68 16.87 -15.26
CA LEU A 289 -14.42 17.24 -15.90
C LEU A 289 -14.65 17.59 -17.38
N LYS A 290 -14.00 18.66 -17.82
CA LYS A 290 -13.84 18.94 -19.24
C LYS A 290 -12.58 18.23 -19.74
N PRO A 291 -12.58 17.69 -20.97
CA PRO A 291 -11.38 17.12 -21.56
C PRO A 291 -10.22 18.13 -21.53
N PHE A 292 -9.02 17.65 -21.24
CA PHE A 292 -7.83 18.48 -21.39
C PHE A 292 -7.63 18.85 -22.85
N PRO A 293 -7.15 20.09 -23.15
CA PRO A 293 -6.82 20.47 -24.52
C PRO A 293 -5.81 19.49 -25.12
N ALA A 294 -6.02 19.09 -26.37
CA ALA A 294 -5.03 18.38 -27.14
C ALA A 294 -3.78 19.24 -27.34
N TRP A 295 -2.64 18.59 -27.59
CA TRP A 295 -1.44 19.32 -28.00
C TRP A 295 -1.68 20.01 -29.36
N ASP A 296 -1.30 21.27 -29.45
CA ASP A 296 -1.49 22.12 -30.64
C ASP A 296 -0.36 21.98 -31.67
N GLY A 297 0.57 21.05 -31.46
CA GLY A 297 1.72 20.82 -32.34
C GLY A 297 2.87 21.81 -32.13
N LYS A 298 2.80 22.68 -31.11
CA LYS A 298 3.85 23.67 -30.84
C LYS A 298 4.62 23.35 -29.58
N ASP A 299 5.92 23.60 -29.62
CA ASP A 299 6.78 23.50 -28.46
C ASP A 299 6.42 24.55 -27.42
N ALA A 300 6.34 24.11 -26.16
CA ALA A 300 6.22 25.04 -25.05
C ALA A 300 7.58 25.72 -24.77
N LYS A 301 7.56 27.05 -24.57
CA LYS A 301 8.77 27.86 -24.34
C LYS A 301 8.63 28.68 -23.06
N ASP A 302 9.77 29.07 -22.49
CA ASP A 302 9.87 30.02 -21.38
C ASP A 302 9.07 29.60 -20.14
N MET A 303 9.00 28.30 -19.87
CA MET A 303 8.29 27.77 -18.71
C MET A 303 9.14 27.91 -17.45
N PRO A 304 8.63 28.57 -16.39
CA PRO A 304 9.30 28.58 -15.11
C PRO A 304 9.28 27.20 -14.45
N ILE A 305 10.27 26.94 -13.61
CA ILE A 305 10.28 25.81 -12.70
C ILE A 305 9.36 26.15 -11.52
N LEU A 306 8.26 25.41 -11.35
CA LEU A 306 7.38 25.57 -10.19
C LEU A 306 8.10 25.17 -8.91
N ILE A 307 8.69 23.99 -8.91
CA ILE A 307 9.48 23.45 -7.79
C ILE A 307 10.62 22.57 -8.33
N LYS A 308 11.77 22.67 -7.71
CA LYS A 308 12.84 21.66 -7.80
C LYS A 308 12.77 20.80 -6.54
N ALA A 309 12.21 19.62 -6.66
CA ALA A 309 12.07 18.71 -5.55
C ALA A 309 13.42 18.06 -5.19
N LYS A 310 13.68 17.90 -3.90
CA LYS A 310 14.89 17.28 -3.34
C LYS A 310 14.56 15.91 -2.79
N GLY A 311 15.33 14.91 -3.21
CA GLY A 311 15.19 13.54 -2.74
C GLY A 311 13.89 12.89 -3.20
N LYS A 312 13.41 11.93 -2.42
CA LYS A 312 12.26 11.10 -2.74
C LYS A 312 10.96 11.93 -2.84
N THR A 313 10.30 11.88 -3.99
CA THR A 313 9.00 12.51 -4.21
C THR A 313 7.99 11.45 -4.60
N THR A 314 7.29 10.89 -3.61
CA THR A 314 6.31 9.82 -3.79
C THR A 314 4.97 10.36 -4.28
N THR A 315 4.08 9.48 -4.72
CA THR A 315 2.69 9.86 -5.04
C THR A 315 1.96 10.43 -3.82
N ASP A 316 2.35 10.06 -2.59
CA ASP A 316 1.84 10.68 -1.35
C ASP A 316 2.33 12.13 -1.15
N HIS A 317 3.51 12.46 -1.68
CA HIS A 317 3.99 13.86 -1.68
C HIS A 317 3.33 14.70 -2.79
N ILE A 318 2.93 14.07 -3.90
CA ILE A 318 2.31 14.76 -5.05
C ILE A 318 0.81 14.94 -4.86
N SER A 319 0.10 13.86 -4.48
CA SER A 319 -1.34 13.85 -4.22
C SER A 319 -1.62 12.99 -3.00
N MET A 320 -1.65 13.60 -1.84
CA MET A 320 -1.81 12.95 -0.55
C MET A 320 -3.18 12.24 -0.43
N ALA A 321 -3.18 11.06 0.17
CA ALA A 321 -4.40 10.31 0.52
C ALA A 321 -5.04 10.81 1.85
N GLY A 322 -5.68 9.93 2.59
CA GLY A 322 -6.32 10.27 3.87
C GLY A 322 -7.49 11.23 3.71
N PRO A 323 -7.52 12.35 4.45
CA PRO A 323 -8.65 13.30 4.43
C PRO A 323 -8.95 13.91 3.05
N TRP A 324 -7.97 13.94 2.15
CA TRP A 324 -8.12 14.46 0.79
C TRP A 324 -8.96 13.57 -0.11
N LEU A 325 -9.06 12.28 0.18
CA LEU A 325 -9.83 11.32 -0.63
C LEU A 325 -11.32 11.66 -0.74
N LYS A 326 -11.85 12.49 0.16
CA LYS A 326 -13.23 13.01 0.03
C LYS A 326 -13.42 13.85 -1.23
N TYR A 327 -12.36 14.40 -1.79
CA TYR A 327 -12.37 15.26 -2.99
C TYR A 327 -11.95 14.52 -4.26
N ARG A 328 -11.68 13.21 -4.23
CA ARG A 328 -11.17 12.48 -5.41
C ARG A 328 -12.07 12.56 -6.65
N GLY A 329 -13.35 12.85 -6.48
CA GLY A 329 -14.28 13.12 -7.57
C GLY A 329 -14.37 14.59 -8.00
N HIS A 330 -13.54 15.47 -7.41
CA HIS A 330 -13.52 16.91 -7.68
C HIS A 330 -12.09 17.39 -7.90
N LEU A 331 -11.63 17.36 -9.15
CA LEU A 331 -10.23 17.61 -9.50
C LEU A 331 -9.72 18.98 -9.01
N ASP A 332 -10.53 20.02 -9.11
CA ASP A 332 -10.10 21.33 -8.65
C ASP A 332 -9.87 21.38 -7.13
N ASN A 333 -10.77 20.77 -6.34
CA ASN A 333 -10.63 20.78 -4.88
C ASN A 333 -9.48 19.88 -4.40
N ILE A 334 -9.29 18.69 -4.99
CA ILE A 334 -8.18 17.81 -4.61
C ILE A 334 -6.83 18.41 -4.98
N SER A 335 -6.78 19.23 -6.05
CA SER A 335 -5.54 19.90 -6.46
C SER A 335 -4.99 20.91 -5.43
N ASN A 336 -5.72 21.19 -4.35
CA ASN A 336 -5.20 21.96 -3.21
C ASN A 336 -4.16 21.17 -2.38
N ASN A 337 -3.98 19.89 -2.63
CA ASN A 337 -2.91 19.09 -2.02
C ASN A 337 -1.73 18.83 -2.96
N MET A 338 -1.74 19.38 -4.17
CA MET A 338 -0.70 19.16 -5.15
C MET A 338 0.70 19.54 -4.62
N LEU A 339 1.59 18.54 -4.56
CA LEU A 339 3.00 18.69 -4.18
C LEU A 339 3.26 19.29 -2.78
N ILE A 340 2.26 19.27 -1.88
CA ILE A 340 2.42 19.82 -0.52
C ILE A 340 3.40 19.01 0.35
N GLY A 341 3.69 17.77 -0.02
CA GLY A 341 4.69 16.93 0.65
C GLY A 341 6.09 17.00 0.03
N ALA A 342 6.24 17.61 -1.14
CA ALA A 342 7.53 17.70 -1.81
C ALA A 342 8.45 18.71 -1.13
N ILE A 343 9.70 18.33 -0.91
CA ILE A 343 10.72 19.21 -0.31
C ILE A 343 11.34 20.08 -1.41
N ASN A 344 11.29 21.37 -1.24
CA ASN A 344 11.91 22.31 -2.16
C ASN A 344 13.44 22.32 -1.97
N ALA A 345 14.19 22.05 -3.03
CA ALA A 345 15.65 22.05 -3.00
C ALA A 345 16.28 23.42 -2.74
N GLU A 346 15.54 24.52 -2.99
CA GLU A 346 16.01 25.89 -2.81
C GLU A 346 16.14 26.26 -1.32
N ASN A 347 15.16 25.86 -0.52
CA ASN A 347 15.08 26.26 0.89
C ASN A 347 15.02 25.10 1.89
N GLY A 348 14.87 23.85 1.41
CA GLY A 348 14.75 22.66 2.25
C GLY A 348 13.40 22.48 2.93
N GLU A 349 12.39 23.30 2.60
CA GLU A 349 11.07 23.27 3.22
C GLU A 349 10.03 22.57 2.32
N ALA A 350 9.05 21.90 2.95
CA ALA A 350 7.89 21.36 2.25
C ALA A 350 6.85 22.46 2.02
N ASN A 351 6.09 22.33 0.93
CA ASN A 351 4.97 23.24 0.60
C ASN A 351 5.31 24.73 0.64
N LYS A 352 6.53 25.08 0.24
CA LYS A 352 6.98 26.48 0.27
C LYS A 352 7.88 26.78 -0.94
N ILE A 353 7.34 27.53 -1.89
CA ILE A 353 8.04 27.90 -3.13
C ILE A 353 7.90 29.39 -3.41
N LYS A 354 8.85 29.93 -4.17
CA LYS A 354 8.85 31.36 -4.54
C LYS A 354 7.96 31.58 -5.76
N ASN A 355 6.98 32.47 -5.63
CA ASN A 355 6.16 32.93 -6.74
C ASN A 355 6.96 33.96 -7.56
N ILE A 356 7.19 33.68 -8.85
CA ILE A 356 7.96 34.59 -9.74
C ILE A 356 7.23 35.93 -10.03
N LEU A 357 5.89 35.94 -9.90
CA LEU A 357 5.10 37.15 -10.16
C LEU A 357 5.18 38.17 -9.01
N THR A 358 5.28 37.64 -7.77
CA THR A 358 5.24 38.49 -6.57
C THR A 358 6.58 38.57 -5.84
N GLY A 359 7.48 37.62 -6.11
CA GLY A 359 8.74 37.45 -5.38
C GLY A 359 8.57 36.87 -3.96
N GLN A 360 7.34 36.59 -3.52
CA GLN A 360 7.03 36.05 -2.19
C GLN A 360 6.98 34.52 -2.19
N TYR A 361 7.21 33.91 -1.02
CA TYR A 361 7.04 32.48 -0.81
C TYR A 361 5.61 32.16 -0.40
N ASP A 362 5.05 31.10 -0.99
CA ASP A 362 3.70 30.61 -0.68
C ASP A 362 3.61 29.09 -0.91
N ALA A 363 2.46 28.51 -0.57
CA ALA A 363 2.16 27.09 -0.77
C ALA A 363 2.19 26.73 -2.26
N VAL A 364 2.68 25.52 -2.59
CA VAL A 364 2.83 25.07 -3.98
C VAL A 364 1.53 25.17 -4.78
N PRO A 365 0.36 24.69 -4.29
CA PRO A 365 -0.89 24.80 -5.05
C PRO A 365 -1.34 26.26 -5.24
N ALA A 366 -1.07 27.13 -4.26
CA ALA A 366 -1.43 28.55 -4.36
C ALA A 366 -0.66 29.24 -5.49
N VAL A 367 0.66 29.05 -5.55
CA VAL A 367 1.51 29.57 -6.62
C VAL A 367 1.11 28.99 -7.98
N ALA A 368 0.84 27.70 -8.07
CA ALA A 368 0.41 27.05 -9.32
C ALA A 368 -0.95 27.61 -9.80
N ARG A 369 -1.89 27.89 -8.90
CA ARG A 369 -3.17 28.54 -9.21
C ARG A 369 -2.98 29.98 -9.72
N ASP A 370 -2.06 30.72 -9.11
CA ASP A 370 -1.73 32.08 -9.56
C ASP A 370 -1.12 32.06 -10.96
N TYR A 371 -0.20 31.12 -11.23
CA TYR A 371 0.35 30.93 -12.57
C TYR A 371 -0.74 30.56 -13.59
N LYS A 372 -1.62 29.60 -13.24
CA LYS A 372 -2.75 29.20 -14.10
C LYS A 372 -3.65 30.40 -14.44
N LYS A 373 -3.98 31.24 -13.45
CA LYS A 373 -4.79 32.44 -13.63
C LYS A 373 -4.15 33.44 -14.61
N ASN A 374 -2.82 33.50 -14.61
CA ASN A 374 -2.05 34.39 -15.48
C ASN A 374 -1.59 33.71 -16.79
N GLY A 375 -2.10 32.52 -17.10
CA GLY A 375 -1.78 31.80 -18.35
C GLY A 375 -0.37 31.22 -18.42
N ILE A 376 0.37 31.20 -17.29
CA ILE A 376 1.74 30.71 -17.19
C ILE A 376 1.71 29.19 -17.06
N LYS A 377 2.41 28.51 -17.96
CA LYS A 377 2.71 27.08 -17.87
C LYS A 377 4.03 26.87 -17.15
N TRP A 378 4.20 25.72 -16.50
CA TRP A 378 5.35 25.47 -15.65
C TRP A 378 5.80 24.00 -15.73
N VAL A 379 7.01 23.74 -15.21
CA VAL A 379 7.62 22.41 -15.12
C VAL A 379 8.00 22.09 -13.68
N VAL A 380 8.13 20.81 -13.38
CA VAL A 380 8.71 20.30 -12.14
C VAL A 380 10.07 19.69 -12.45
N ILE A 381 11.05 19.96 -11.61
CA ILE A 381 12.33 19.24 -11.61
C ILE A 381 12.32 18.27 -10.43
N GLY A 382 12.37 16.97 -10.70
CA GLY A 382 12.41 15.91 -9.71
C GLY A 382 13.82 15.34 -9.47
N ASP A 383 13.92 14.42 -8.53
CA ASP A 383 15.14 13.66 -8.24
C ASP A 383 14.94 12.19 -8.67
N TRP A 384 15.50 11.21 -7.95
CA TRP A 384 15.37 9.78 -8.25
C TRP A 384 13.97 9.25 -7.90
N ASN A 385 13.46 8.29 -8.71
CA ASN A 385 12.18 7.60 -8.51
C ASN A 385 10.99 8.53 -8.27
N TYR A 386 10.89 9.62 -9.04
CA TYR A 386 9.75 10.53 -8.93
C TYR A 386 8.43 9.80 -9.16
N GLY A 387 7.48 9.97 -8.24
CA GLY A 387 6.17 9.33 -8.28
C GLY A 387 6.15 7.89 -7.75
N GLU A 388 7.17 7.46 -7.00
CA GLU A 388 7.17 6.18 -6.29
C GLU A 388 5.95 6.05 -5.37
N GLY A 389 5.43 4.83 -5.22
CA GLY A 389 4.35 4.52 -4.30
C GLY A 389 3.04 4.14 -4.99
N SER A 390 1.89 4.57 -4.44
CA SER A 390 0.55 4.19 -4.90
C SER A 390 0.21 4.68 -6.30
N SER A 391 -0.49 3.84 -7.06
CA SER A 391 -1.11 4.27 -8.32
C SER A 391 -2.19 5.32 -8.03
N ARG A 392 -1.92 6.57 -8.36
CA ARG A 392 -2.85 7.69 -8.22
C ARG A 392 -2.85 8.51 -9.48
N GLU A 393 -3.92 8.41 -10.25
CA GLU A 393 -4.13 9.25 -11.42
C GLU A 393 -4.14 10.74 -11.07
N HIS A 394 -4.55 11.10 -9.84
CA HIS A 394 -4.51 12.48 -9.35
C HIS A 394 -3.10 13.05 -9.32
N ALA A 395 -2.08 12.21 -9.09
CA ALA A 395 -0.68 12.65 -9.14
C ALA A 395 -0.25 13.16 -10.53
N ALA A 396 -0.93 12.74 -11.59
CA ALA A 396 -0.77 13.26 -12.95
C ALA A 396 -1.81 14.34 -13.30
N LEU A 397 -3.07 14.14 -12.87
CA LEU A 397 -4.18 15.05 -13.19
C LEU A 397 -4.03 16.41 -12.53
N GLU A 398 -3.60 16.47 -11.27
CA GLU A 398 -3.48 17.73 -10.51
C GLU A 398 -2.44 18.69 -11.10
N PRO A 399 -1.19 18.26 -11.37
CA PRO A 399 -0.22 19.11 -12.07
C PRO A 399 -0.74 19.59 -13.43
N ARG A 400 -1.33 18.69 -14.23
CA ARG A 400 -1.91 19.02 -15.53
C ARG A 400 -3.05 20.03 -15.39
N HIS A 401 -3.93 19.86 -14.41
CA HIS A 401 -5.05 20.75 -14.11
C HIS A 401 -4.57 22.15 -13.73
N LEU A 402 -3.51 22.26 -12.95
CA LEU A 402 -2.96 23.54 -12.51
C LEU A 402 -1.96 24.16 -13.48
N GLY A 403 -1.72 23.57 -14.65
CA GLY A 403 -0.95 24.18 -15.73
C GLY A 403 0.46 23.62 -15.92
N GLY A 404 0.82 22.54 -15.25
CA GLY A 404 2.05 21.79 -15.48
C GLY A 404 2.06 21.12 -16.86
N LEU A 405 3.16 21.22 -17.55
CA LEU A 405 3.34 20.63 -18.89
C LEU A 405 4.39 19.54 -18.94
N ALA A 406 5.40 19.60 -18.06
CA ALA A 406 6.47 18.63 -18.07
C ALA A 406 7.00 18.37 -16.64
N ILE A 407 7.49 17.15 -16.45
CA ILE A 407 8.26 16.75 -15.29
C ILE A 407 9.60 16.25 -15.81
N ILE A 408 10.69 16.85 -15.30
CA ILE A 408 12.05 16.48 -15.67
C ILE A 408 12.70 15.90 -14.42
N THR A 409 13.20 14.69 -14.49
CA THR A 409 13.74 13.99 -13.34
C THR A 409 14.90 13.07 -13.70
N ARG A 410 15.65 12.62 -12.72
CA ARG A 410 16.74 11.66 -12.92
C ARG A 410 16.21 10.27 -13.25
N SER A 411 15.12 9.86 -12.60
CA SER A 411 14.37 8.66 -12.95
C SER A 411 12.93 8.77 -12.52
N PHE A 412 12.02 8.13 -13.26
CA PHE A 412 10.62 7.97 -12.91
C PHE A 412 10.40 6.62 -12.23
N ALA A 413 9.49 6.59 -11.26
CA ALA A 413 8.84 5.36 -10.88
C ALA A 413 7.77 5.00 -11.92
N ARG A 414 7.52 3.71 -12.15
CA ARG A 414 6.66 3.20 -13.22
C ARG A 414 5.23 3.76 -13.25
N ILE A 415 4.74 4.30 -12.15
CA ILE A 415 3.36 4.82 -12.03
C ILE A 415 3.21 6.18 -12.72
N VAL A 416 4.30 6.90 -12.89
CA VAL A 416 4.31 8.26 -13.45
C VAL A 416 5.04 8.32 -14.80
N SER A 417 5.72 7.24 -15.18
CA SER A 417 6.43 7.10 -16.47
C SER A 417 5.50 6.82 -17.64
#